data_149ca86e659d2036bf4729f31665350f
#
_entry.id   149ca86e659d2036bf4729f31665350f
#
_cell.length_a   1.000
_cell.length_b   1.000
_cell.length_c   1.000
_cell.angle_alpha   90.00
_cell.angle_beta   90.00
_cell.angle_gamma   90.00
#
_symmetry.space_group_name_H-M   'P 1'
#
loop_
_entity.id
_entity.type
_entity.pdbx_description
1 polymer ?
#
loop_
_entity_poly.entity_id
_entity_poly.type
_entity_poly.pdbx_seq_one_letter_code
_entity_poly.pdbx_strand_id
1 'polypeptide(L)'
;RNYNDTIRDVKNNEGYRQKAMAWLAERNDKRTWDDNWNVIAAQYDQAHPGFLREPKFPVTEILAFLRDAWIAEGNHEAGETLVAVLRRMAESELLDRVEGGFFRYATRRDWTVPHYEKMLADNAELLSLYASAYELTAEESFASSVRDILRFLLTKLYDPATGAFFGSQDADETYYPLPEEERALRVPPSVDRTIFSEYNGKAVSGLVAAHRAFGAPAMGGGDSLLAWAERLGRFLRERMTSLETGLARYLTP
;
A
#
# COMPACT_ATOMS: atom_id res chain seq x y z
N ARG A 1 -33.27 6.25 16.30
CA ARG A 1 -32.43 5.19 16.92
C ARG A 1 -30.99 5.61 16.77
N ASN A 2 -30.29 5.71 17.90
CA ASN A 2 -28.92 6.23 17.92
C ASN A 2 -27.97 5.15 17.37
N TYR A 3 -26.94 5.55 16.61
CA TYR A 3 -25.90 4.66 16.04
C TYR A 3 -25.28 3.71 17.07
N ASN A 4 -25.10 4.18 18.31
CA ASN A 4 -24.59 3.37 19.42
C ASN A 4 -25.55 2.26 19.87
N ASP A 5 -26.87 2.48 19.76
CA ASP A 5 -27.88 1.46 20.06
C ASP A 5 -27.84 0.37 18.99
N THR A 6 -27.65 0.76 17.71
CA THR A 6 -27.51 -0.18 16.60
C THR A 6 -26.26 -1.04 16.70
N ILE A 7 -25.09 -0.46 17.07
CA ILE A 7 -23.85 -1.23 17.30
C ILE A 7 -23.97 -2.16 18.53
N ARG A 8 -24.64 -1.70 19.58
CA ARG A 8 -24.87 -2.52 20.79
C ARG A 8 -25.80 -3.70 20.48
N ASP A 9 -26.86 -3.46 19.71
CA ASP A 9 -27.77 -4.51 19.24
C ASP A 9 -27.08 -5.52 18.32
N VAL A 10 -26.18 -5.05 17.43
CA VAL A 10 -25.38 -5.93 16.54
C VAL A 10 -24.36 -6.75 17.32
N LYS A 11 -23.70 -6.17 18.32
CA LYS A 11 -22.71 -6.91 19.15
C LYS A 11 -23.32 -7.96 20.08
N ASN A 12 -24.58 -7.75 20.51
CA ASN A 12 -25.23 -8.61 21.49
C ASN A 12 -26.31 -9.53 20.91
N ASN A 13 -26.58 -9.46 19.60
CA ASN A 13 -27.63 -10.25 18.99
C ASN A 13 -27.04 -11.38 18.12
N GLU A 14 -26.94 -12.59 18.70
CA GLU A 14 -26.50 -13.82 18.04
C GLU A 14 -27.28 -14.08 16.73
N GLY A 15 -28.56 -13.72 16.67
CA GLY A 15 -29.38 -13.84 15.47
C GLY A 15 -28.99 -12.90 14.35
N TYR A 16 -28.46 -11.71 14.62
CA TYR A 16 -27.88 -10.83 13.60
C TYR A 16 -26.53 -11.33 13.10
N ARG A 17 -25.72 -11.88 14.00
CA ARG A 17 -24.43 -12.48 13.66
C ARG A 17 -24.62 -13.70 12.77
N GLN A 18 -25.56 -14.59 13.11
CA GLN A 18 -25.90 -15.74 12.28
C GLN A 18 -26.49 -15.35 10.93
N LYS A 19 -27.36 -14.33 10.87
CA LYS A 19 -27.88 -13.80 9.61
C LYS A 19 -26.81 -13.10 8.76
N ALA A 20 -25.88 -12.37 9.38
CA ALA A 20 -24.75 -11.76 8.69
C ALA A 20 -23.78 -12.83 8.16
N MET A 21 -23.52 -13.88 8.94
CA MET A 21 -22.69 -15.01 8.51
C MET A 21 -23.35 -15.84 7.42
N ALA A 22 -24.68 -16.08 7.53
CA ALA A 22 -25.44 -16.76 6.47
C ALA A 22 -25.48 -15.91 5.18
N TRP A 23 -25.67 -14.60 5.29
CA TRP A 23 -25.66 -13.68 4.17
C TRP A 23 -24.26 -13.55 3.52
N LEU A 24 -23.19 -13.56 4.34
CA LEU A 24 -21.81 -13.64 3.86
C LEU A 24 -21.52 -15.02 3.22
N ALA A 25 -22.03 -16.09 3.78
CA ALA A 25 -21.90 -17.44 3.22
C ALA A 25 -22.70 -17.62 1.91
N GLU A 26 -23.87 -16.97 1.81
CA GLU A 26 -24.72 -16.97 0.62
C GLU A 26 -24.16 -16.05 -0.50
N ARG A 27 -23.43 -14.99 -0.12
CA ARG A 27 -22.71 -14.07 -1.01
C ARG A 27 -21.25 -14.43 -1.23
N ASN A 28 -20.67 -15.29 -0.44
CA ASN A 28 -19.56 -16.14 -0.86
C ASN A 28 -20.10 -17.12 -1.94
N ASP A 29 -20.76 -16.50 -2.92
CA ASP A 29 -21.05 -17.12 -4.17
C ASP A 29 -19.73 -17.74 -4.60
N LYS A 30 -19.76 -19.03 -4.84
CA LYS A 30 -18.66 -19.92 -5.15
C LYS A 30 -17.91 -19.51 -6.44
N ARG A 31 -17.57 -18.24 -6.57
CA ARG A 31 -16.51 -17.83 -7.48
C ARG A 31 -15.23 -18.36 -6.88
N THR A 32 -14.89 -19.52 -7.37
CA THR A 32 -13.62 -20.15 -7.06
C THR A 32 -12.49 -19.21 -7.46
N TRP A 33 -11.31 -19.39 -6.92
CA TRP A 33 -10.09 -18.79 -7.45
C TRP A 33 -10.09 -18.78 -8.99
N ASP A 34 -10.44 -19.92 -9.60
CA ASP A 34 -10.43 -20.12 -11.05
C ASP A 34 -11.33 -19.12 -11.80
N ASP A 35 -12.53 -18.82 -11.30
CA ASP A 35 -13.43 -17.85 -11.94
C ASP A 35 -12.87 -16.43 -11.91
N ASN A 36 -12.31 -16.02 -10.77
CA ASN A 36 -11.68 -14.70 -10.63
C ASN A 36 -10.36 -14.63 -11.39
N TRP A 37 -9.55 -15.69 -11.31
CA TRP A 37 -8.26 -15.77 -11.99
C TRP A 37 -8.40 -15.71 -13.50
N ASN A 38 -9.37 -16.41 -14.11
CA ASN A 38 -9.60 -16.37 -15.55
C ASN A 38 -9.83 -14.92 -16.06
N VAL A 39 -10.56 -14.10 -15.30
CA VAL A 39 -10.80 -12.70 -15.65
C VAL A 39 -9.52 -11.86 -15.49
N ILE A 40 -8.77 -12.08 -14.44
CA ILE A 40 -7.52 -11.37 -14.14
C ILE A 40 -6.41 -11.79 -15.11
N ALA A 41 -6.24 -13.09 -15.35
CA ALA A 41 -5.22 -13.65 -16.22
C ALA A 41 -5.34 -13.15 -17.66
N ALA A 42 -6.57 -12.90 -18.14
CA ALA A 42 -6.81 -12.33 -19.46
C ALA A 42 -6.20 -10.91 -19.62
N GLN A 43 -5.94 -10.22 -18.52
CA GLN A 43 -5.33 -8.89 -18.50
C GLN A 43 -3.82 -8.92 -18.17
N TYR A 44 -3.29 -10.10 -17.82
CA TYR A 44 -1.88 -10.26 -17.48
C TYR A 44 -0.98 -10.13 -18.70
N ASP A 45 0.03 -9.31 -18.59
CA ASP A 45 1.02 -9.08 -19.63
C ASP A 45 2.29 -9.92 -19.35
N GLN A 46 2.38 -11.08 -19.98
CA GLN A 46 3.53 -11.99 -19.79
C GLN A 46 4.86 -11.41 -20.31
N ALA A 47 4.82 -10.57 -21.34
CA ALA A 47 6.03 -9.99 -21.91
C ALA A 47 6.64 -8.90 -21.01
N HIS A 48 5.78 -8.17 -20.31
CA HIS A 48 6.13 -7.14 -19.34
C HIS A 48 5.29 -7.34 -18.09
N PRO A 49 5.69 -8.24 -17.16
CA PRO A 49 4.88 -8.67 -16.03
C PRO A 49 4.12 -7.53 -15.36
N GLY A 50 2.79 -7.68 -15.27
CA GLY A 50 1.86 -6.68 -14.77
C GLY A 50 0.49 -6.80 -15.40
N PHE A 51 -0.44 -5.97 -14.95
CA PHE A 51 -1.80 -5.93 -15.47
C PHE A 51 -2.01 -4.64 -16.24
N LEU A 52 -2.95 -4.67 -17.20
CA LEU A 52 -3.15 -3.60 -18.17
C LEU A 52 -1.92 -3.38 -19.09
N ARG A 53 -2.02 -2.46 -20.05
CA ARG A 53 -0.93 -2.23 -21.01
C ARG A 53 -0.36 -0.83 -20.94
N GLU A 54 -1.09 0.19 -21.40
CA GLU A 54 -0.65 1.59 -21.41
C GLU A 54 -1.82 2.52 -21.09
N PRO A 55 -1.69 3.41 -20.11
CA PRO A 55 -0.64 3.46 -19.10
C PRO A 55 -0.66 2.25 -18.17
N LYS A 56 0.50 1.89 -17.59
CA LYS A 56 0.67 0.70 -16.76
C LYS A 56 0.73 1.06 -15.29
N PHE A 57 -0.30 0.65 -14.56
CA PHE A 57 -0.44 0.89 -13.12
C PHE A 57 0.00 -0.34 -12.30
N PRO A 58 0.46 -0.15 -11.07
CA PRO A 58 0.71 -1.24 -10.12
C PRO A 58 -0.50 -2.15 -9.85
N VAL A 59 -1.72 -1.62 -9.93
CA VAL A 59 -3.01 -2.29 -9.64
C VAL A 59 -2.92 -3.11 -8.37
N THR A 60 -2.63 -2.43 -7.26
CA THR A 60 -2.31 -3.03 -5.96
C THR A 60 -3.40 -3.95 -5.43
N GLU A 61 -4.66 -3.72 -5.79
CA GLU A 61 -5.80 -4.58 -5.43
C GLU A 61 -5.69 -5.99 -6.06
N ILE A 62 -5.26 -6.07 -7.32
CA ILE A 62 -5.01 -7.37 -7.97
C ILE A 62 -3.82 -8.06 -7.30
N LEU A 63 -2.74 -7.32 -7.02
CA LEU A 63 -1.56 -7.88 -6.34
C LEU A 63 -1.89 -8.36 -4.93
N ALA A 64 -2.76 -7.66 -4.20
CA ALA A 64 -3.24 -8.09 -2.90
C ALA A 64 -4.08 -9.38 -3.00
N PHE A 65 -4.95 -9.48 -3.99
CA PHE A 65 -5.70 -10.70 -4.26
C PHE A 65 -4.76 -11.90 -4.55
N LEU A 66 -3.73 -11.72 -5.37
CA LEU A 66 -2.74 -12.76 -5.64
C LEU A 66 -1.98 -13.20 -4.38
N ARG A 67 -1.56 -12.23 -3.55
CA ARG A 67 -0.92 -12.51 -2.26
C ARG A 67 -1.83 -13.33 -1.35
N ASP A 68 -3.09 -12.93 -1.24
CA ASP A 68 -4.04 -13.58 -0.33
C ASP A 68 -4.37 -15.00 -0.80
N ALA A 69 -4.51 -15.23 -2.11
CA ALA A 69 -4.66 -16.55 -2.69
C ALA A 69 -3.43 -17.43 -2.45
N TRP A 70 -2.23 -16.87 -2.58
CA TRP A 70 -1.00 -17.60 -2.28
C TRP A 70 -0.91 -18.00 -0.80
N ILE A 71 -1.18 -17.06 0.12
CA ILE A 71 -1.06 -17.30 1.56
C ILE A 71 -2.18 -18.18 2.11
N ALA A 72 -3.44 -17.91 1.73
CA ALA A 72 -4.60 -18.56 2.33
C ALA A 72 -4.93 -19.91 1.67
N GLU A 73 -4.71 -20.04 0.36
CA GLU A 73 -5.10 -21.22 -0.42
C GLU A 73 -3.90 -22.04 -0.90
N GLY A 74 -2.66 -21.57 -0.67
CA GLY A 74 -1.46 -22.23 -1.17
C GLY A 74 -1.33 -22.18 -2.69
N ASN A 75 -1.96 -21.20 -3.35
CA ASN A 75 -1.96 -21.08 -4.79
C ASN A 75 -0.60 -20.60 -5.32
N HIS A 76 0.21 -21.52 -5.83
CA HIS A 76 1.57 -21.23 -6.30
C HIS A 76 1.57 -20.36 -7.56
N GLU A 77 0.60 -20.52 -8.48
CA GLU A 77 0.51 -19.70 -9.69
C GLU A 77 0.26 -18.23 -9.36
N ALA A 78 -0.59 -17.95 -8.36
CA ALA A 78 -0.77 -16.62 -7.82
C ALA A 78 0.52 -16.05 -7.25
N GLY A 79 1.26 -16.86 -6.50
CA GLY A 79 2.54 -16.48 -5.91
C GLY A 79 3.59 -16.15 -6.98
N GLU A 80 3.76 -17.00 -7.97
CA GLU A 80 4.68 -16.80 -9.10
C GLU A 80 4.35 -15.53 -9.88
N THR A 81 3.06 -15.30 -10.17
CA THR A 81 2.59 -14.09 -10.86
C THR A 81 2.87 -12.84 -10.04
N LEU A 82 2.55 -12.85 -8.75
CA LEU A 82 2.84 -11.73 -7.84
C LEU A 82 4.33 -11.39 -7.82
N VAL A 83 5.17 -12.41 -7.61
CA VAL A 83 6.64 -12.27 -7.56
C VAL A 83 7.17 -11.69 -8.87
N ALA A 84 6.71 -12.18 -10.03
CA ALA A 84 7.12 -11.68 -11.32
C ALA A 84 6.78 -10.20 -11.51
N VAL A 85 5.57 -9.77 -11.11
CA VAL A 85 5.16 -8.36 -11.21
C VAL A 85 5.99 -7.47 -10.27
N LEU A 86 6.10 -7.85 -9.00
CA LEU A 86 6.84 -7.06 -8.01
C LEU A 86 8.31 -6.92 -8.39
N ARG A 87 8.95 -8.02 -8.84
CA ARG A 87 10.34 -7.99 -9.33
C ARG A 87 10.49 -7.04 -10.51
N ARG A 88 9.60 -7.14 -11.50
CA ARG A 88 9.65 -6.27 -12.68
C ARG A 88 9.48 -4.79 -12.32
N MET A 89 8.56 -4.47 -11.43
CA MET A 89 8.36 -3.09 -10.95
C MET A 89 9.61 -2.58 -10.21
N ALA A 90 10.19 -3.38 -9.31
CA ALA A 90 11.40 -3.01 -8.57
C ALA A 90 12.63 -2.79 -9.48
N GLU A 91 12.71 -3.47 -10.60
CA GLU A 91 13.80 -3.33 -11.59
C GLU A 91 13.60 -2.17 -12.57
N SER A 92 12.37 -1.64 -12.67
CA SER A 92 11.99 -0.63 -13.65
C SER A 92 12.28 0.81 -13.20
N GLU A 93 11.95 1.76 -14.07
CA GLU A 93 11.98 3.20 -13.77
C GLU A 93 10.86 3.65 -12.83
N LEU A 94 9.90 2.75 -12.50
CA LEU A 94 8.83 3.07 -11.57
C LEU A 94 9.34 3.29 -10.13
N LEU A 95 10.46 2.67 -9.75
CA LEU A 95 11.12 2.88 -8.46
C LEU A 95 12.09 4.06 -8.55
N ASP A 96 11.87 5.10 -7.74
CA ASP A 96 12.85 6.17 -7.56
C ASP A 96 14.04 5.67 -6.71
N ARG A 97 15.16 5.41 -7.35
CA ARG A 97 16.35 4.89 -6.68
C ARG A 97 17.10 5.94 -5.86
N VAL A 98 16.85 7.21 -6.11
CA VAL A 98 17.52 8.32 -5.42
C VAL A 98 16.86 8.59 -4.07
N GLU A 99 15.56 8.89 -4.05
CA GLU A 99 14.84 9.27 -2.83
C GLU A 99 13.93 8.16 -2.28
N GLY A 100 13.80 7.07 -3.02
CA GLY A 100 12.93 5.96 -2.69
C GLY A 100 11.47 6.20 -3.09
N GLY A 101 10.66 5.17 -2.85
CA GLY A 101 9.24 5.16 -3.20
C GLY A 101 8.98 4.90 -4.68
N PHE A 102 7.78 4.45 -4.97
CA PHE A 102 7.31 4.16 -6.31
C PHE A 102 6.49 5.33 -6.85
N PHE A 103 6.74 5.67 -8.11
CA PHE A 103 5.90 6.56 -8.88
C PHE A 103 4.54 5.92 -9.16
N ARG A 104 3.53 6.74 -9.44
CA ARG A 104 2.13 6.34 -9.51
C ARG A 104 1.83 5.32 -10.63
N TYR A 105 2.39 5.54 -11.83
CA TYR A 105 2.25 4.64 -12.98
C TYR A 105 3.35 4.89 -14.01
N ALA A 106 3.57 3.93 -14.90
CA ALA A 106 4.40 4.09 -16.08
C ALA A 106 3.53 4.41 -17.30
N THR A 107 3.98 5.33 -18.15
CA THR A 107 3.27 5.68 -19.38
C THR A 107 3.47 4.62 -20.45
N ARG A 108 4.51 3.79 -20.34
CA ARG A 108 4.86 2.74 -21.27
C ARG A 108 4.60 1.34 -20.70
N ARG A 109 4.27 0.42 -21.60
CA ARG A 109 3.98 -0.99 -21.30
C ARG A 109 5.10 -1.71 -20.55
N ASP A 110 6.34 -1.36 -20.81
CA ASP A 110 7.55 -1.98 -20.25
C ASP A 110 7.98 -1.39 -18.90
N TRP A 111 7.12 -0.61 -18.25
CA TRP A 111 7.35 0.08 -17.00
C TRP A 111 8.39 1.22 -17.07
N THR A 112 8.62 1.77 -18.27
CA THR A 112 9.46 2.96 -18.46
C THR A 112 8.64 4.25 -18.55
N VAL A 113 9.32 5.38 -18.46
CA VAL A 113 8.72 6.73 -18.52
C VAL A 113 7.62 6.90 -17.46
N PRO A 114 7.96 6.96 -16.18
CA PRO A 114 6.98 7.09 -15.11
C PRO A 114 6.31 8.46 -15.12
N HIS A 115 5.06 8.52 -14.67
CA HIS A 115 4.46 9.74 -14.17
C HIS A 115 4.96 9.98 -12.75
N TYR A 116 5.72 11.04 -12.58
CA TYR A 116 6.58 11.28 -11.42
C TYR A 116 5.87 11.68 -10.11
N GLU A 117 4.56 11.48 -9.99
CA GLU A 117 3.83 11.64 -8.75
C GLU A 117 4.01 10.41 -7.85
N LYS A 118 4.21 10.61 -6.54
CA LYS A 118 4.32 9.52 -5.56
C LYS A 118 3.22 9.64 -4.52
N MET A 119 2.26 8.70 -4.56
CA MET A 119 1.12 8.67 -3.64
C MET A 119 1.46 7.90 -2.37
N LEU A 120 0.97 8.38 -1.22
CA LEU A 120 0.98 7.59 0.02
C LEU A 120 0.22 6.28 -0.14
N ALA A 121 -0.97 6.33 -0.76
CA ALA A 121 -1.83 5.15 -0.92
C ALA A 121 -1.10 4.00 -1.62
N ASP A 122 -0.51 4.28 -2.79
CA ASP A 122 0.18 3.28 -3.61
C ASP A 122 1.41 2.73 -2.88
N ASN A 123 2.23 3.62 -2.31
CA ASN A 123 3.45 3.21 -1.60
C ASN A 123 3.15 2.42 -0.32
N ALA A 124 2.07 2.73 0.39
CA ALA A 124 1.66 2.00 1.58
C ALA A 124 1.18 0.57 1.25
N GLU A 125 0.43 0.41 0.17
CA GLU A 125 0.02 -0.92 -0.30
C GLU A 125 1.20 -1.72 -0.84
N LEU A 126 2.08 -1.10 -1.64
CA LEU A 126 3.30 -1.72 -2.11
C LEU A 126 4.23 -2.12 -0.95
N LEU A 127 4.32 -1.32 0.12
CA LEU A 127 5.05 -1.69 1.33
C LEU A 127 4.57 -3.03 1.90
N SER A 128 3.24 -3.21 2.01
CA SER A 128 2.65 -4.47 2.48
C SER A 128 2.95 -5.63 1.54
N LEU A 129 2.85 -5.41 0.24
CA LEU A 129 3.07 -6.43 -0.79
C LEU A 129 4.54 -6.88 -0.84
N TYR A 130 5.49 -5.95 -0.88
CA TYR A 130 6.92 -6.28 -0.88
C TYR A 130 7.38 -6.92 0.43
N ALA A 131 6.85 -6.48 1.58
CA ALA A 131 7.13 -7.11 2.86
C ALA A 131 6.63 -8.57 2.90
N SER A 132 5.41 -8.82 2.42
CA SER A 132 4.86 -10.19 2.31
C SER A 132 5.66 -11.05 1.32
N ALA A 133 6.05 -10.50 0.17
CA ALA A 133 6.86 -11.21 -0.81
C ALA A 133 8.24 -11.59 -0.22
N TYR A 134 8.89 -10.69 0.51
CA TYR A 134 10.14 -11.01 1.22
C TYR A 134 9.95 -12.11 2.26
N GLU A 135 8.89 -12.04 3.08
CA GLU A 135 8.58 -13.06 4.11
C GLU A 135 8.41 -14.46 3.48
N LEU A 136 7.84 -14.53 2.27
CA LEU A 136 7.54 -15.79 1.59
C LEU A 136 8.72 -16.34 0.74
N THR A 137 9.58 -15.46 0.24
CA THR A 137 10.65 -15.85 -0.72
C THR A 137 12.06 -15.67 -0.20
N ALA A 138 12.26 -14.82 0.80
CA ALA A 138 13.56 -14.35 1.29
C ALA A 138 14.42 -13.63 0.21
N GLU A 139 13.81 -13.12 -0.87
CA GLU A 139 14.54 -12.39 -1.91
C GLU A 139 14.94 -11.00 -1.41
N GLU A 140 16.26 -10.71 -1.35
CA GLU A 140 16.81 -9.44 -0.87
C GLU A 140 16.38 -8.22 -1.70
N SER A 141 16.05 -8.41 -2.97
CA SER A 141 15.47 -7.34 -3.83
C SER A 141 14.18 -6.77 -3.26
N PHE A 142 13.33 -7.61 -2.68
CA PHE A 142 12.08 -7.16 -2.03
C PHE A 142 12.37 -6.43 -0.72
N ALA A 143 13.34 -6.90 0.07
CA ALA A 143 13.80 -6.18 1.26
C ALA A 143 14.36 -4.79 0.91
N SER A 144 15.10 -4.68 -0.21
CA SER A 144 15.56 -3.38 -0.71
C SER A 144 14.40 -2.46 -1.06
N SER A 145 13.40 -2.96 -1.78
CA SER A 145 12.20 -2.18 -2.12
C SER A 145 11.43 -1.70 -0.88
N VAL A 146 11.33 -2.54 0.16
CA VAL A 146 10.75 -2.13 1.45
C VAL A 146 11.53 -0.97 2.06
N ARG A 147 12.88 -1.03 2.08
CA ARG A 147 13.72 0.05 2.59
C ARG A 147 13.56 1.35 1.78
N ASP A 148 13.45 1.25 0.46
CA ASP A 148 13.24 2.40 -0.42
C ASP A 148 11.88 3.06 -0.19
N ILE A 149 10.81 2.26 -0.04
CA ILE A 149 9.49 2.80 0.29
C ILE A 149 9.51 3.47 1.68
N LEU A 150 10.04 2.81 2.69
CA LEU A 150 10.13 3.37 4.04
C LEU A 150 10.94 4.66 4.08
N ARG A 151 12.06 4.73 3.35
CA ARG A 151 12.85 5.96 3.20
C ARG A 151 11.99 7.11 2.67
N PHE A 152 11.25 6.89 1.59
CA PHE A 152 10.35 7.90 1.03
C PHE A 152 9.27 8.33 2.04
N LEU A 153 8.54 7.38 2.62
CA LEU A 153 7.46 7.69 3.55
C LEU A 153 7.95 8.50 4.76
N LEU A 154 9.07 8.08 5.36
CA LEU A 154 9.59 8.69 6.58
C LEU A 154 10.30 10.02 6.34
N THR A 155 10.90 10.23 5.16
CA THR A 155 11.66 11.47 4.89
C THR A 155 10.87 12.53 4.14
N LYS A 156 9.83 12.13 3.38
CA LYS A 156 9.07 13.05 2.52
C LYS A 156 7.64 13.26 2.97
N LEU A 157 6.96 12.23 3.44
CA LEU A 157 5.53 12.31 3.75
C LEU A 157 5.22 12.35 5.26
N TYR A 158 6.15 12.01 6.12
CA TYR A 158 5.89 12.02 7.57
C TYR A 158 5.73 13.42 8.13
N ASP A 159 4.65 13.63 8.88
CA ASP A 159 4.41 14.84 9.68
C ASP A 159 4.76 14.59 11.15
N PRO A 160 5.86 15.16 11.66
CA PRO A 160 6.25 14.98 13.06
C PRO A 160 5.29 15.67 14.05
N ALA A 161 4.48 16.63 13.60
CA ALA A 161 3.53 17.34 14.45
C ALA A 161 2.32 16.47 14.81
N THR A 162 1.85 15.65 13.86
CA THR A 162 0.68 14.79 14.03
C THR A 162 1.05 13.32 14.22
N GLY A 163 2.20 12.89 13.71
CA GLY A 163 2.58 11.48 13.63
C GLY A 163 1.91 10.73 12.49
N ALA A 164 1.28 11.43 11.56
CA ALA A 164 0.63 10.89 10.39
C ALA A 164 1.46 11.13 9.12
N PHE A 165 0.97 10.65 7.98
CA PHE A 165 1.59 10.87 6.67
C PHE A 165 0.70 11.75 5.79
N PHE A 166 1.33 12.64 5.05
CA PHE A 166 0.75 13.47 4.00
C PHE A 166 0.34 12.64 2.78
N GLY A 167 -0.51 13.21 1.90
CA GLY A 167 -1.17 12.51 0.80
C GLY A 167 -0.26 12.06 -0.33
N SER A 168 0.62 12.95 -0.80
CA SER A 168 1.48 12.69 -1.96
C SER A 168 2.65 13.67 -2.06
N GLN A 169 3.63 13.34 -2.89
CA GLN A 169 4.61 14.27 -3.44
C GLN A 169 4.35 14.44 -4.93
N ASP A 170 4.30 15.70 -5.37
CA ASP A 170 3.87 16.11 -6.70
C ASP A 170 4.85 15.65 -7.80
N ALA A 171 4.38 15.61 -9.04
CA ALA A 171 5.18 15.29 -10.21
C ALA A 171 6.10 16.46 -10.58
N ASP A 172 7.32 16.15 -11.01
CA ASP A 172 8.24 17.12 -11.61
C ASP A 172 9.20 16.43 -12.59
N GLU A 173 8.93 16.62 -13.87
CA GLU A 173 9.69 16.05 -14.98
C GLU A 173 11.11 16.64 -15.12
N THR A 174 11.40 17.72 -14.39
CA THR A 174 12.72 18.38 -14.40
C THR A 174 13.56 18.03 -13.17
N TYR A 175 12.94 17.50 -12.12
CA TYR A 175 13.58 17.13 -10.87
C TYR A 175 13.94 15.65 -10.80
N TYR A 176 12.97 14.76 -11.01
CA TYR A 176 13.15 13.32 -10.78
C TYR A 176 14.14 12.63 -11.73
N PRO A 177 14.35 13.05 -12.98
CA PRO A 177 15.41 12.50 -13.82
C PRO A 177 16.83 12.83 -13.38
N LEU A 178 17.01 13.78 -12.45
CA LEU A 178 18.33 14.22 -11.99
C LEU A 178 18.97 13.20 -11.03
N PRO A 179 20.31 13.07 -11.03
CA PRO A 179 21.04 12.33 -10.02
C PRO A 179 20.99 13.04 -8.65
N GLU A 180 21.40 12.32 -7.60
CA GLU A 180 21.29 12.78 -6.20
C GLU A 180 21.95 14.15 -5.98
N GLU A 181 23.16 14.35 -6.50
CA GLU A 181 23.93 15.57 -6.32
C GLU A 181 23.22 16.79 -6.93
N GLU A 182 22.55 16.61 -8.07
CA GLU A 182 21.81 17.68 -8.72
C GLU A 182 20.47 17.95 -8.03
N ARG A 183 19.75 16.90 -7.57
CA ARG A 183 18.52 17.07 -6.78
C ARG A 183 18.79 17.82 -5.48
N ALA A 184 19.92 17.57 -4.82
CA ALA A 184 20.30 18.25 -3.58
C ALA A 184 20.45 19.79 -3.74
N LEU A 185 20.64 20.27 -4.96
CA LEU A 185 20.76 21.70 -5.31
C LEU A 185 19.42 22.32 -5.76
N ARG A 186 18.35 21.55 -5.81
CA ARG A 186 17.03 21.99 -6.29
C ARG A 186 16.00 22.05 -5.17
N VAL A 187 14.97 22.84 -5.39
CA VAL A 187 13.77 22.79 -4.56
C VAL A 187 13.03 21.49 -4.89
N PRO A 188 12.78 20.60 -3.92
CA PRO A 188 12.04 19.37 -4.18
C PRO A 188 10.59 19.66 -4.57
N PRO A 189 9.94 18.74 -5.29
CA PRO A 189 8.52 18.84 -5.62
C PRO A 189 7.65 19.02 -4.38
N SER A 190 6.54 19.74 -4.54
CA SER A 190 5.62 20.04 -3.45
C SER A 190 4.98 18.78 -2.85
N VAL A 191 4.62 18.86 -1.58
CA VAL A 191 3.90 17.79 -0.86
C VAL A 191 2.47 18.24 -0.61
N ASP A 192 1.49 17.45 -1.06
CA ASP A 192 0.10 17.60 -0.62
C ASP A 192 -0.01 17.20 0.85
N ARG A 193 -0.14 18.20 1.71
CA ARG A 193 -0.19 18.03 3.16
C ARG A 193 -1.56 17.59 3.70
N THR A 194 -2.49 17.25 2.83
CA THR A 194 -3.77 16.66 3.23
C THR A 194 -3.53 15.27 3.84
N ILE A 195 -4.07 15.02 5.02
CA ILE A 195 -4.00 13.74 5.70
C ILE A 195 -5.29 12.96 5.43
N PHE A 196 -5.20 11.92 4.59
CA PHE A 196 -6.33 11.05 4.27
C PHE A 196 -6.39 9.86 5.22
N SER A 197 -7.55 9.61 5.82
CA SER A 197 -7.73 8.48 6.76
C SER A 197 -7.52 7.13 6.09
N GLU A 198 -8.01 6.96 4.86
CA GLU A 198 -7.84 5.75 4.07
C GLU A 198 -6.35 5.46 3.80
N TYR A 199 -5.60 6.46 3.30
CA TYR A 199 -4.19 6.29 2.95
C TYR A 199 -3.33 5.99 4.18
N ASN A 200 -3.63 6.66 5.30
CA ASN A 200 -2.96 6.40 6.56
C ASN A 200 -3.36 5.04 7.16
N GLY A 201 -4.58 4.56 6.94
CA GLY A 201 -4.98 3.19 7.28
C GLY A 201 -4.18 2.14 6.50
N LYS A 202 -3.97 2.35 5.19
CA LYS A 202 -3.08 1.53 4.35
C LYS A 202 -1.63 1.56 4.87
N ALA A 203 -1.15 2.74 5.29
CA ALA A 203 0.19 2.88 5.87
C ALA A 203 0.35 2.10 7.20
N VAL A 204 -0.67 2.06 8.07
CA VAL A 204 -0.66 1.19 9.26
C VAL A 204 -0.45 -0.26 8.84
N SER A 205 -1.22 -0.75 7.86
CA SER A 205 -1.12 -2.13 7.37
C SER A 205 0.25 -2.44 6.77
N GLY A 206 0.80 -1.52 5.98
CA GLY A 206 2.14 -1.65 5.40
C GLY A 206 3.25 -1.71 6.45
N LEU A 207 3.20 -0.82 7.46
CA LEU A 207 4.17 -0.79 8.57
C LEU A 207 4.11 -2.07 9.41
N VAL A 208 2.91 -2.60 9.68
CA VAL A 208 2.72 -3.86 10.41
C VAL A 208 3.27 -5.04 9.60
N ALA A 209 3.00 -5.09 8.29
CA ALA A 209 3.55 -6.13 7.42
C ALA A 209 5.09 -6.08 7.38
N ALA A 210 5.67 -4.89 7.24
CA ALA A 210 7.11 -4.70 7.27
C ALA A 210 7.72 -5.09 8.64
N HIS A 211 7.05 -4.75 9.76
CA HIS A 211 7.50 -5.18 11.09
C HIS A 211 7.50 -6.71 11.21
N ARG A 212 6.47 -7.38 10.71
CA ARG A 212 6.37 -8.85 10.74
C ARG A 212 7.51 -9.50 9.94
N ALA A 213 7.80 -8.97 8.75
CA ALA A 213 8.82 -9.53 7.85
C ALA A 213 10.26 -9.30 8.34
N PHE A 214 10.53 -8.16 8.99
CA PHE A 214 11.90 -7.75 9.37
C PHE A 214 12.17 -7.75 10.89
N GLY A 215 11.14 -7.96 11.71
CA GLY A 215 11.26 -7.82 13.16
C GLY A 215 11.30 -6.35 13.60
N ALA A 216 12.13 -6.03 14.56
CA ALA A 216 12.24 -4.68 15.15
C ALA A 216 13.51 -3.90 14.74
N PRO A 217 13.91 -3.80 13.46
CA PRO A 217 14.99 -2.91 13.12
C PRO A 217 14.50 -1.47 13.24
N ALA A 218 15.21 -0.68 14.01
CA ALA A 218 15.07 0.76 14.00
C ALA A 218 15.55 1.27 12.62
N MET A 219 14.64 1.76 11.81
CA MET A 219 15.00 2.49 10.59
C MET A 219 15.28 3.94 10.99
N GLY A 220 16.56 4.31 11.05
CA GLY A 220 17.00 5.71 11.04
C GLY A 220 16.55 6.59 12.20
N GLY A 221 16.65 6.16 13.49
CA GLY A 221 16.43 7.10 14.57
C GLY A 221 15.73 6.57 15.83
N GLY A 222 15.56 5.27 16.00
CA GLY A 222 15.19 4.70 17.29
C GLY A 222 13.79 4.10 17.42
N ASP A 223 12.80 4.51 16.65
CA ASP A 223 11.45 3.92 16.71
C ASP A 223 11.34 2.65 15.85
N SER A 224 10.70 1.61 16.39
CA SER A 224 10.37 0.41 15.61
C SER A 224 9.23 0.68 14.62
N LEU A 225 9.14 -0.11 13.54
CA LEU A 225 8.02 -0.03 12.59
C LEU A 225 6.66 -0.20 13.29
N LEU A 226 6.60 -1.03 14.32
CA LEU A 226 5.39 -1.21 15.13
C LEU A 226 5.04 0.06 15.91
N ALA A 227 6.02 0.74 16.50
CA ALA A 227 5.78 2.01 17.21
C ALA A 227 5.23 3.10 16.27
N TRP A 228 5.70 3.13 15.02
CA TRP A 228 5.15 4.01 13.99
C TRP A 228 3.70 3.66 13.65
N ALA A 229 3.39 2.37 13.45
CA ALA A 229 2.04 1.90 13.19
C ALA A 229 1.07 2.22 14.35
N GLU A 230 1.50 2.01 15.60
CA GLU A 230 0.71 2.34 16.79
C GLU A 230 0.45 3.84 16.93
N ARG A 231 1.44 4.68 16.68
CA ARG A 231 1.30 6.15 16.71
C ARG A 231 0.29 6.61 15.67
N LEU A 232 0.41 6.10 14.45
CA LEU A 232 -0.49 6.40 13.36
C LEU A 232 -1.93 5.92 13.64
N GLY A 233 -2.08 4.69 14.13
CA GLY A 233 -3.38 4.15 14.53
C GLY A 233 -4.04 4.95 15.66
N ARG A 234 -3.25 5.43 16.62
CA ARG A 234 -3.72 6.34 17.68
C ARG A 234 -4.20 7.66 17.11
N PHE A 235 -3.43 8.29 16.21
CA PHE A 235 -3.82 9.52 15.53
C PHE A 235 -5.17 9.36 14.80
N LEU A 236 -5.35 8.30 14.00
CA LEU A 236 -6.60 8.02 13.28
C LEU A 236 -7.79 7.89 14.25
N ARG A 237 -7.59 7.18 15.34
CA ARG A 237 -8.64 6.98 16.36
C ARG A 237 -8.99 8.27 17.10
N GLU A 238 -8.00 9.06 17.50
CA GLU A 238 -8.20 10.19 18.40
C GLU A 238 -8.47 11.52 17.69
N ARG A 239 -7.94 11.68 16.48
CA ARG A 239 -8.03 12.96 15.75
C ARG A 239 -8.93 12.91 14.52
N MET A 240 -9.14 11.72 13.94
CA MET A 240 -9.95 11.57 12.74
C MET A 240 -11.27 10.84 12.99
N THR A 241 -11.55 10.37 14.21
CA THR A 241 -12.80 9.68 14.54
C THR A 241 -13.59 10.46 15.60
N SER A 242 -14.87 10.65 15.35
CA SER A 242 -15.83 11.24 16.30
C SER A 242 -17.00 10.29 16.52
N LEU A 243 -17.60 10.35 17.72
CA LEU A 243 -18.78 9.56 18.05
C LEU A 243 -20.02 10.03 17.28
N GLU A 244 -20.05 11.29 16.83
CA GLU A 244 -21.18 11.90 16.14
C GLU A 244 -21.11 11.70 14.63
N THR A 245 -19.93 11.86 14.02
CA THR A 245 -19.75 11.89 12.57
C THR A 245 -19.00 10.66 12.01
N GLY A 246 -18.48 9.79 12.89
CA GLY A 246 -17.67 8.66 12.48
C GLY A 246 -16.25 9.05 12.08
N LEU A 247 -15.66 8.32 11.12
CA LEU A 247 -14.30 8.56 10.61
C LEU A 247 -14.33 9.69 9.58
N ALA A 248 -13.56 10.75 9.83
CA ALA A 248 -13.34 11.81 8.86
C ALA A 248 -12.53 11.28 7.67
N ARG A 249 -12.92 11.68 6.46
CA ARG A 249 -12.23 11.24 5.24
C ARG A 249 -10.83 11.82 5.12
N TYR A 250 -10.67 13.10 5.47
CA TYR A 250 -9.39 13.81 5.39
C TYR A 250 -9.33 14.95 6.42
N LEU A 251 -8.11 15.38 6.71
CA LEU A 251 -7.78 16.58 7.48
C LEU A 251 -6.90 17.46 6.59
N THR A 252 -7.28 18.72 6.41
CA THR A 252 -6.45 19.73 5.72
C THR A 252 -5.51 20.41 6.69
N PRO A 253 -4.36 20.95 6.21
CA PRO A 253 -3.43 21.74 7.00
C PRO A 253 -4.07 22.93 7.70
#